data_3bd93b39db287edb8765eb4c5d75be26
#
_entry.id   3bd93b39db287edb8765eb4c5d75be26
#
_cell.length_a   1.000
_cell.length_b   1.000
_cell.length_c   1.000
_cell.angle_alpha   90.00
_cell.angle_beta   90.00
_cell.angle_gamma   90.00
#
_symmetry.space_group_name_H-M   'P 1'
#
loop_
_entity.id
_entity.type
_entity.pdbx_description
1 polymer ?
#
loop_
_entity_poly.entity_id
_entity_poly.type
_entity_poly.pdbx_seq_one_letter_code
_entity_poly.pdbx_strand_id
1 'polypeptide(L)'
;LVGTATKYSECLLAVKFRQVDEDGHVVGGPFNYIEHGMGPKWKWLAKIFAFFGIGVGLLGIGTFTQVNGISSAVNNFFDSNNAWTVSLFGRTYSWTVVISCLILTFCVALVLIGGIQRISKVAQVIVPFMAATYFLAGILIILFNITDVPAAILTIVQSAFGLKAAAGGALGAMVVAMQKGIARGIFSNEAGLGSAPIAAAAARTNEPVRQGLVSMTATFIDTIIICSITGIAIVLTGAYDMGLEGVAVTTKAFQLGLPFPDGVASFILMLCLVFFAFTTILGWDYYSERCLEYLTNGKKKCIKAYRWIYILCVFIGPYMTVSAVWTIADIFNGLMAIPNLIALVALNGVVAKETKDYLDRIKKKEID
;
A
#
# COMPACT_ATOMS: atom_id res chain seq x y z
N LEU A 1 2.78 10.32 12.06
CA LEU A 1 1.84 11.17 12.82
C LEU A 1 1.02 12.08 11.91
N VAL A 2 1.64 12.84 10.99
CA VAL A 2 0.88 13.67 10.03
C VAL A 2 -0.02 12.81 9.15
N GLY A 3 0.45 11.66 8.69
CA GLY A 3 -0.34 10.71 7.91
C GLY A 3 -1.58 10.18 8.62
N THR A 4 -1.59 10.06 9.95
CA THR A 4 -2.81 9.65 10.69
C THR A 4 -3.91 10.70 10.57
N ALA A 5 -3.58 11.99 10.71
CA ALA A 5 -4.53 13.08 10.54
C ALA A 5 -5.04 13.19 9.09
N THR A 6 -4.15 12.97 8.12
CA THR A 6 -4.51 12.93 6.69
C THR A 6 -5.50 11.81 6.42
N LYS A 7 -5.19 10.58 6.86
CA LYS A 7 -6.06 9.41 6.71
C LYS A 7 -7.43 9.59 7.39
N TYR A 8 -7.43 10.19 8.58
CA TYR A 8 -8.67 10.56 9.27
C TYR A 8 -9.55 11.46 8.40
N SER A 9 -8.97 12.54 7.87
CA SER A 9 -9.70 13.52 7.06
C SER A 9 -10.23 12.92 5.76
N GLU A 10 -9.42 12.12 5.05
CA GLU A 10 -9.81 11.43 3.81
C GLU A 10 -11.01 10.52 4.02
N CYS A 11 -10.96 9.68 5.05
CA CYS A 11 -12.00 8.68 5.29
C CYS A 11 -13.27 9.30 5.87
N LEU A 12 -13.17 10.36 6.66
CA LEU A 12 -14.31 11.17 7.10
C LEU A 12 -15.03 11.77 5.89
N LEU A 13 -14.30 12.47 5.01
CA LEU A 13 -14.87 13.09 3.81
C LEU A 13 -15.48 12.06 2.85
N ALA A 14 -14.87 10.88 2.74
CA ALA A 14 -15.39 9.81 1.90
C ALA A 14 -16.76 9.32 2.34
N VAL A 15 -16.99 9.14 3.64
CA VAL A 15 -18.30 8.75 4.18
C VAL A 15 -19.30 9.90 4.08
N LYS A 16 -18.87 11.14 4.35
CA LYS A 16 -19.74 12.32 4.29
C LYS A 16 -20.30 12.59 2.90
N PHE A 17 -19.48 12.44 1.87
CA PHE A 17 -19.83 12.77 0.47
C PHE A 17 -20.08 11.55 -0.41
N ARG A 18 -20.21 10.35 0.17
CA ARG A 18 -20.56 9.15 -0.58
C ARG A 18 -21.95 9.25 -1.18
N GLN A 19 -22.13 8.58 -2.29
CA GLN A 19 -23.43 8.39 -2.91
C GLN A 19 -23.84 6.92 -2.78
N VAL A 20 -25.11 6.70 -2.55
CA VAL A 20 -25.73 5.36 -2.50
C VAL A 20 -26.78 5.34 -3.58
N ASP A 21 -26.65 4.44 -4.55
CA ASP A 21 -27.65 4.30 -5.59
C ASP A 21 -28.88 3.49 -5.13
N GLU A 22 -29.88 3.36 -6.01
CA GLU A 22 -31.14 2.66 -5.72
C GLU A 22 -30.93 1.18 -5.40
N ASP A 23 -29.87 0.57 -5.91
CA ASP A 23 -29.49 -0.83 -5.67
C ASP A 23 -28.67 -1.00 -4.37
N GLY A 24 -28.45 0.08 -3.60
CA GLY A 24 -27.63 0.08 -2.40
C GLY A 24 -26.12 0.03 -2.67
N HIS A 25 -25.71 0.24 -3.92
CA HIS A 25 -24.30 0.30 -4.27
C HIS A 25 -23.70 1.64 -3.86
N VAL A 26 -22.59 1.58 -3.13
CA VAL A 26 -21.93 2.77 -2.58
C VAL A 26 -20.79 3.20 -3.51
N VAL A 27 -20.86 4.45 -3.95
CA VAL A 27 -19.78 5.12 -4.70
C VAL A 27 -19.27 6.27 -3.86
N GLY A 28 -17.98 6.27 -3.59
CA GLY A 28 -17.36 7.32 -2.77
C GLY A 28 -15.85 7.29 -2.90
N GLY A 29 -15.23 8.35 -2.40
CA GLY A 29 -13.79 8.54 -2.47
C GLY A 29 -13.44 9.97 -2.88
N PRO A 30 -12.18 10.26 -3.24
CA PRO A 30 -11.74 11.60 -3.59
C PRO A 30 -12.53 12.25 -4.72
N PHE A 31 -12.86 11.51 -5.76
CA PHE A 31 -13.65 12.04 -6.87
C PHE A 31 -15.02 12.56 -6.39
N ASN A 32 -15.65 11.92 -5.39
CA ASN A 32 -16.93 12.36 -4.84
C ASN A 32 -16.79 13.63 -3.98
N TYR A 33 -15.85 13.66 -3.02
CA TYR A 33 -15.72 14.85 -2.18
C TYR A 33 -15.07 16.04 -2.92
N ILE A 34 -14.31 15.80 -4.01
CA ILE A 34 -13.87 16.87 -4.91
C ILE A 34 -15.08 17.45 -5.66
N GLU A 35 -15.92 16.62 -6.28
CA GLU A 35 -17.04 17.10 -7.08
C GLU A 35 -18.16 17.69 -6.23
N HIS A 36 -18.53 17.03 -5.12
CA HIS A 36 -19.69 17.43 -4.31
C HIS A 36 -19.29 18.28 -3.09
N GLY A 37 -18.09 18.10 -2.55
CA GLY A 37 -17.60 18.89 -1.40
C GLY A 37 -17.05 20.24 -1.81
N MET A 38 -16.21 20.29 -2.86
CA MET A 38 -15.67 21.55 -3.38
C MET A 38 -16.60 22.22 -4.40
N GLY A 39 -17.54 21.47 -4.95
CA GLY A 39 -18.55 21.94 -5.89
C GLY A 39 -18.29 21.55 -7.36
N PRO A 40 -19.33 21.67 -8.23
CA PRO A 40 -19.31 21.16 -9.62
C PRO A 40 -18.20 21.76 -10.50
N LYS A 41 -17.72 22.94 -10.17
CA LYS A 41 -16.60 23.60 -10.90
C LYS A 41 -15.30 22.79 -10.79
N TRP A 42 -15.15 21.93 -9.79
CA TRP A 42 -13.96 21.11 -9.55
C TRP A 42 -14.05 19.70 -10.14
N LYS A 43 -15.11 19.40 -10.91
CA LYS A 43 -15.28 18.09 -11.56
C LYS A 43 -14.11 17.66 -12.43
N TRP A 44 -13.40 18.61 -13.05
CA TRP A 44 -12.20 18.33 -13.84
C TRP A 44 -11.07 17.73 -12.95
N LEU A 45 -10.92 18.23 -11.71
CA LEU A 45 -9.92 17.74 -10.77
C LEU A 45 -10.28 16.32 -10.30
N ALA A 46 -11.58 16.05 -10.06
CA ALA A 46 -12.07 14.71 -9.74
C ALA A 46 -11.77 13.70 -10.86
N LYS A 47 -11.94 14.11 -12.14
CA LYS A 47 -11.60 13.28 -13.30
C LYS A 47 -10.10 13.01 -13.40
N ILE A 48 -9.24 14.00 -13.12
CA ILE A 48 -7.78 13.83 -13.07
C ILE A 48 -7.40 12.81 -12.00
N PHE A 49 -7.95 12.94 -10.79
CA PHE A 49 -7.74 11.96 -9.73
C PHE A 49 -8.11 10.55 -10.19
N ALA A 50 -9.30 10.37 -10.73
CA ALA A 50 -9.80 9.07 -11.16
C ALA A 50 -8.96 8.48 -12.31
N PHE A 51 -8.49 9.30 -13.24
CA PHE A 51 -7.60 8.85 -14.33
C PHE A 51 -6.27 8.31 -13.78
N PHE A 52 -5.62 9.05 -12.87
CA PHE A 52 -4.38 8.57 -12.26
C PHE A 52 -4.61 7.40 -11.31
N GLY A 53 -5.78 7.32 -10.64
CA GLY A 53 -6.15 6.18 -9.81
C GLY A 53 -6.24 4.87 -10.61
N ILE A 54 -6.71 4.92 -11.86
CA ILE A 54 -6.66 3.78 -12.78
C ILE A 54 -5.21 3.43 -13.10
N GLY A 55 -4.35 4.41 -13.38
CA GLY A 55 -2.94 4.21 -13.68
C GLY A 55 -2.17 3.58 -12.52
N VAL A 56 -2.42 4.02 -11.27
CA VAL A 56 -1.83 3.43 -10.06
C VAL A 56 -2.22 1.96 -9.93
N GLY A 57 -3.50 1.62 -10.16
CA GLY A 57 -3.95 0.24 -10.11
C GLY A 57 -3.31 -0.63 -11.19
N LEU A 58 -3.31 -0.18 -12.45
CA LEU A 58 -2.82 -0.97 -13.57
C LEU A 58 -1.30 -1.10 -13.65
N LEU A 59 -0.56 -0.03 -13.35
CA LEU A 59 0.87 0.06 -13.67
C LEU A 59 1.75 0.35 -12.45
N GLY A 60 1.16 0.71 -11.32
CA GLY A 60 1.86 1.15 -10.13
C GLY A 60 1.80 0.17 -8.98
N ILE A 61 1.41 0.73 -7.84
CA ILE A 61 1.33 0.03 -6.54
C ILE A 61 0.35 -1.15 -6.55
N GLY A 62 -0.69 -1.10 -7.41
CA GLY A 62 -1.73 -2.12 -7.46
C GLY A 62 -1.30 -3.44 -8.12
N THR A 63 -0.40 -3.38 -9.11
CA THR A 63 0.01 -4.56 -9.87
C THR A 63 1.51 -4.74 -9.90
N PHE A 64 2.23 -3.91 -10.65
CA PHE A 64 3.63 -4.15 -11.00
C PHE A 64 4.54 -4.31 -9.80
N THR A 65 4.42 -3.45 -8.77
CA THR A 65 5.26 -3.55 -7.57
C THR A 65 4.97 -4.82 -6.78
N GLN A 66 3.70 -5.19 -6.66
CA GLN A 66 3.29 -6.35 -5.88
C GLN A 66 3.69 -7.65 -6.57
N VAL A 67 3.40 -7.77 -7.86
CA VAL A 67 3.69 -8.98 -8.63
C VAL A 67 5.19 -9.20 -8.77
N ASN A 68 5.96 -8.13 -8.99
CA ASN A 68 7.42 -8.17 -9.01
C ASN A 68 7.97 -8.61 -7.63
N GLY A 69 7.42 -8.07 -6.54
CA GLY A 69 7.79 -8.47 -5.18
C GLY A 69 7.50 -9.95 -4.90
N ILE A 70 6.32 -10.47 -5.27
CA ILE A 70 5.98 -11.89 -5.12
C ILE A 70 6.94 -12.76 -5.90
N SER A 71 7.14 -12.45 -7.18
CA SER A 71 8.01 -13.25 -8.06
C SER A 71 9.45 -13.26 -7.59
N SER A 72 9.96 -12.12 -7.10
CA SER A 72 11.30 -12.02 -6.50
C SER A 72 11.40 -12.84 -5.22
N ALA A 73 10.42 -12.80 -4.33
CA ALA A 73 10.43 -13.57 -3.10
C ALA A 73 10.40 -15.09 -3.37
N VAL A 74 9.54 -15.52 -4.29
CA VAL A 74 9.43 -16.93 -4.70
C VAL A 74 10.72 -17.39 -5.36
N ASN A 75 11.29 -16.58 -6.26
CA ASN A 75 12.55 -16.91 -6.92
C ASN A 75 13.70 -17.01 -5.91
N ASN A 76 13.83 -16.05 -5.00
CA ASN A 76 14.87 -16.08 -3.95
C ASN A 76 14.78 -17.31 -3.04
N PHE A 77 13.58 -17.85 -2.86
CA PHE A 77 13.39 -19.05 -2.04
C PHE A 77 13.66 -20.34 -2.80
N PHE A 78 13.14 -20.51 -4.02
CA PHE A 78 13.18 -21.76 -4.76
C PHE A 78 14.36 -21.89 -5.73
N ASP A 79 14.88 -20.78 -6.27
CA ASP A 79 15.94 -20.76 -7.29
C ASP A 79 16.80 -19.50 -7.15
N SER A 80 17.42 -19.32 -5.98
CA SER A 80 18.25 -18.15 -5.64
C SER A 80 19.45 -17.96 -6.62
N ASN A 81 19.92 -19.05 -7.21
CA ASN A 81 21.06 -19.05 -8.14
C ASN A 81 20.64 -18.90 -9.61
N ASN A 82 19.33 -18.79 -9.91
CA ASN A 82 18.78 -18.79 -11.26
C ASN A 82 19.31 -19.94 -12.13
N ALA A 83 19.36 -21.13 -11.54
CA ALA A 83 19.91 -22.31 -12.21
C ALA A 83 18.98 -22.84 -13.30
N TRP A 84 17.67 -22.59 -13.14
CA TRP A 84 16.64 -23.10 -14.04
C TRP A 84 16.01 -21.97 -14.83
N THR A 85 16.54 -21.68 -16.02
CA THR A 85 16.18 -20.48 -16.78
C THR A 85 15.52 -20.79 -18.12
N VAL A 86 14.76 -19.81 -18.61
CA VAL A 86 14.12 -19.79 -19.92
C VAL A 86 14.36 -18.44 -20.61
N SER A 87 14.60 -18.45 -21.90
CA SER A 87 14.72 -17.22 -22.69
C SER A 87 13.35 -16.84 -23.26
N LEU A 88 12.81 -15.67 -22.86
CA LEU A 88 11.57 -15.11 -23.35
C LEU A 88 11.81 -13.67 -23.82
N PHE A 89 11.37 -13.33 -25.02
CA PHE A 89 11.50 -11.99 -25.61
C PHE A 89 12.92 -11.41 -25.59
N GLY A 90 13.94 -12.28 -25.79
CA GLY A 90 15.35 -11.88 -25.79
C GLY A 90 15.96 -11.60 -24.40
N ARG A 91 15.26 -11.96 -23.32
CA ARG A 91 15.76 -11.90 -21.94
C ARG A 91 15.64 -13.26 -21.27
N THR A 92 16.54 -13.52 -20.34
CA THR A 92 16.55 -14.76 -19.56
C THR A 92 15.83 -14.57 -18.23
N TYR A 93 14.87 -15.44 -17.94
CA TYR A 93 14.09 -15.46 -16.69
C TYR A 93 14.22 -16.84 -16.05
N SER A 94 14.11 -16.90 -14.72
CA SER A 94 13.98 -18.18 -14.02
C SER A 94 12.60 -18.79 -14.28
N TRP A 95 12.51 -20.10 -14.41
CA TRP A 95 11.24 -20.83 -14.48
C TRP A 95 10.38 -20.60 -13.24
N THR A 96 10.99 -20.39 -12.07
CA THR A 96 10.24 -20.06 -10.84
C THR A 96 9.46 -18.77 -10.97
N VAL A 97 10.01 -17.75 -11.66
CA VAL A 97 9.30 -16.49 -11.97
C VAL A 97 8.11 -16.75 -12.89
N VAL A 98 8.30 -17.55 -13.95
CA VAL A 98 7.23 -17.83 -14.92
C VAL A 98 6.09 -18.63 -14.28
N ILE A 99 6.43 -19.70 -13.54
CA ILE A 99 5.43 -20.55 -12.88
C ILE A 99 4.67 -19.78 -11.81
N SER A 100 5.38 -19.03 -10.94
CA SER A 100 4.74 -18.22 -9.91
C SER A 100 3.82 -17.15 -10.50
N CYS A 101 4.22 -16.53 -11.61
CA CYS A 101 3.42 -15.57 -12.35
C CYS A 101 2.11 -16.19 -12.88
N LEU A 102 2.17 -17.38 -13.50
CA LEU A 102 1.01 -18.07 -14.00
C LEU A 102 0.03 -18.44 -12.88
N ILE A 103 0.54 -19.01 -11.79
CA ILE A 103 -0.27 -19.36 -10.60
C ILE A 103 -0.92 -18.10 -10.02
N LEU A 104 -0.14 -17.04 -9.83
CA LEU A 104 -0.63 -15.78 -9.28
C LEU A 104 -1.73 -15.18 -10.16
N THR A 105 -1.49 -15.08 -11.47
CA THR A 105 -2.45 -14.54 -12.43
C THR A 105 -3.74 -15.36 -12.42
N PHE A 106 -3.65 -16.68 -12.36
CA PHE A 106 -4.82 -17.56 -12.24
C PHE A 106 -5.58 -17.32 -10.95
N CYS A 107 -4.89 -17.25 -9.80
CA CYS A 107 -5.53 -16.98 -8.50
C CYS A 107 -6.22 -15.60 -8.46
N VAL A 108 -5.54 -14.56 -8.99
CA VAL A 108 -6.11 -13.21 -9.11
C VAL A 108 -7.35 -13.24 -9.99
N ALA A 109 -7.30 -13.86 -11.17
CA ALA A 109 -8.44 -13.97 -12.07
C ALA A 109 -9.65 -14.67 -11.41
N LEU A 110 -9.43 -15.78 -10.68
CA LEU A 110 -10.49 -16.49 -9.97
C LEU A 110 -11.19 -15.61 -8.92
N VAL A 111 -10.43 -14.75 -8.22
CA VAL A 111 -11.00 -13.89 -7.19
C VAL A 111 -11.73 -12.71 -7.84
N LEU A 112 -11.10 -12.02 -8.81
CA LEU A 112 -11.66 -10.83 -9.46
C LEU A 112 -12.96 -11.12 -10.23
N ILE A 113 -13.04 -12.25 -10.90
CA ILE A 113 -14.28 -12.67 -11.59
C ILE A 113 -15.43 -12.87 -10.58
N GLY A 114 -15.12 -13.23 -9.32
CA GLY A 114 -16.12 -13.36 -8.25
C GLY A 114 -16.55 -12.04 -7.59
N GLY A 115 -15.93 -10.91 -7.97
CA GLY A 115 -16.28 -9.56 -7.52
C GLY A 115 -15.93 -9.27 -6.06
N ILE A 116 -16.33 -8.08 -5.58
CA ILE A 116 -15.95 -7.52 -4.27
C ILE A 116 -16.25 -8.42 -3.07
N GLN A 117 -17.34 -9.19 -3.11
CA GLN A 117 -17.68 -10.08 -2.00
C GLN A 117 -16.65 -11.19 -1.83
N ARG A 118 -16.08 -11.70 -2.93
CA ARG A 118 -15.03 -12.70 -2.90
C ARG A 118 -13.71 -12.10 -2.46
N ILE A 119 -13.37 -10.91 -2.94
CA ILE A 119 -12.19 -10.14 -2.49
C ILE A 119 -12.24 -9.96 -0.97
N SER A 120 -13.36 -9.49 -0.44
CA SER A 120 -13.54 -9.28 1.00
C SER A 120 -13.39 -10.56 1.83
N LYS A 121 -13.99 -11.68 1.38
CA LYS A 121 -13.87 -12.98 2.08
C LYS A 121 -12.43 -13.49 2.11
N VAL A 122 -11.70 -13.35 1.01
CA VAL A 122 -10.28 -13.75 0.91
C VAL A 122 -9.43 -12.88 1.84
N ALA A 123 -9.61 -11.56 1.80
CA ALA A 123 -8.88 -10.64 2.64
C ALA A 123 -9.13 -10.86 4.14
N GLN A 124 -10.39 -11.13 4.56
CA GLN A 124 -10.74 -11.39 5.96
C GLN A 124 -9.99 -12.58 6.58
N VAL A 125 -9.61 -13.56 5.78
CA VAL A 125 -8.86 -14.74 6.26
C VAL A 125 -7.36 -14.50 6.17
N ILE A 126 -6.89 -14.02 5.02
CA ILE A 126 -5.45 -13.90 4.74
C ILE A 126 -4.81 -12.78 5.56
N VAL A 127 -5.44 -11.61 5.67
CA VAL A 127 -4.82 -10.43 6.29
C VAL A 127 -4.49 -10.64 7.77
N PRO A 128 -5.37 -11.14 8.64
CA PRO A 128 -5.02 -11.37 10.03
C PRO A 128 -3.90 -12.41 10.21
N PHE A 129 -3.94 -13.47 9.41
CA PHE A 129 -2.92 -14.53 9.46
C PHE A 129 -1.54 -13.99 9.08
N MET A 130 -1.42 -13.30 7.93
CA MET A 130 -0.14 -12.75 7.49
C MET A 130 0.40 -11.69 8.45
N ALA A 131 -0.49 -10.80 8.94
CA ALA A 131 -0.10 -9.73 9.85
C ALA A 131 0.43 -10.30 11.18
N ALA A 132 -0.26 -11.28 11.75
CA ALA A 132 0.17 -11.95 12.97
C ALA A 132 1.50 -12.68 12.77
N THR A 133 1.65 -13.43 11.69
CA THR A 133 2.89 -14.18 11.39
C THR A 133 4.08 -13.24 11.22
N TYR A 134 3.90 -12.17 10.43
CA TYR A 134 4.96 -11.18 10.20
C TYR A 134 5.33 -10.43 11.47
N PHE A 135 4.33 -9.98 12.23
CA PHE A 135 4.52 -9.28 13.49
C PHE A 135 5.28 -10.14 14.50
N LEU A 136 4.87 -11.40 14.68
CA LEU A 136 5.54 -12.33 15.59
C LEU A 136 6.98 -12.61 15.16
N ALA A 137 7.24 -12.84 13.87
CA ALA A 137 8.58 -13.05 13.36
C ALA A 137 9.47 -11.81 13.59
N GLY A 138 8.95 -10.61 13.32
CA GLY A 138 9.68 -9.36 13.55
C GLY A 138 9.98 -9.09 15.03
N ILE A 139 9.01 -9.36 15.91
CA ILE A 139 9.23 -9.27 17.38
C ILE A 139 10.27 -10.29 17.86
N LEU A 140 10.26 -11.51 17.32
CA LEU A 140 11.30 -12.50 17.64
C LEU A 140 12.69 -12.00 17.25
N ILE A 141 12.87 -11.41 16.07
CA ILE A 141 14.16 -10.81 15.67
C ILE A 141 14.62 -9.79 16.73
N ILE A 142 13.74 -8.90 17.15
CA ILE A 142 14.05 -7.86 18.12
C ILE A 142 14.41 -8.47 19.50
N LEU A 143 13.65 -9.46 19.95
CA LEU A 143 13.85 -10.10 21.25
C LEU A 143 15.17 -10.89 21.31
N PHE A 144 15.50 -11.64 20.27
CA PHE A 144 16.74 -12.41 20.21
C PHE A 144 18.00 -11.54 20.05
N ASN A 145 17.84 -10.30 19.61
CA ASN A 145 18.93 -9.34 19.41
C ASN A 145 18.73 -8.06 20.23
N ILE A 146 18.08 -8.17 21.39
CA ILE A 146 17.62 -7.02 22.20
C ILE A 146 18.78 -6.09 22.62
N THR A 147 19.97 -6.62 22.82
CA THR A 147 21.18 -5.87 23.18
C THR A 147 21.63 -4.88 22.12
N ASP A 148 21.38 -5.18 20.84
CA ASP A 148 21.83 -4.39 19.70
C ASP A 148 20.77 -3.39 19.22
N VAL A 149 19.54 -3.50 19.72
CA VAL A 149 18.43 -2.60 19.38
C VAL A 149 18.74 -1.12 19.64
N PRO A 150 19.33 -0.71 20.81
CA PRO A 150 19.68 0.69 21.04
C PRO A 150 20.67 1.24 20.02
N ALA A 151 21.65 0.44 19.59
CA ALA A 151 22.62 0.81 18.57
C ALA A 151 21.97 0.96 17.19
N ALA A 152 21.04 0.07 16.84
CA ALA A 152 20.28 0.15 15.60
C ALA A 152 19.41 1.43 15.54
N ILE A 153 18.69 1.74 16.62
CA ILE A 153 17.89 2.96 16.73
C ILE A 153 18.78 4.19 16.61
N LEU A 154 19.91 4.22 17.30
CA LEU A 154 20.87 5.33 17.21
C LEU A 154 21.38 5.50 15.77
N THR A 155 21.69 4.41 15.08
CA THR A 155 22.11 4.43 13.68
C THR A 155 21.04 5.02 12.76
N ILE A 156 19.76 4.66 12.94
CA ILE A 156 18.64 5.22 12.21
C ILE A 156 18.55 6.73 12.42
N VAL A 157 18.57 7.18 13.69
CA VAL A 157 18.46 8.59 14.04
C VAL A 157 19.64 9.39 13.48
N GLN A 158 20.87 8.92 13.69
CA GLN A 158 22.07 9.58 13.17
C GLN A 158 22.06 9.71 11.64
N SER A 159 21.60 8.66 10.94
CA SER A 159 21.51 8.67 9.48
C SER A 159 20.43 9.64 8.99
N ALA A 160 19.29 9.71 9.67
CA ALA A 160 18.20 10.61 9.34
C ALA A 160 18.61 12.10 9.43
N PHE A 161 19.44 12.44 10.41
CA PHE A 161 19.95 13.80 10.59
C PHE A 161 21.29 14.07 9.89
N GLY A 162 21.77 13.14 9.06
CA GLY A 162 23.02 13.32 8.31
C GLY A 162 24.28 13.41 9.17
N LEU A 163 24.21 12.96 10.44
CA LEU A 163 25.31 13.11 11.41
C LEU A 163 26.57 12.32 11.04
N LYS A 164 26.44 11.33 10.17
CA LYS A 164 27.56 10.54 9.64
C LYS A 164 28.14 11.10 8.35
N ALA A 165 27.50 12.11 7.73
CA ALA A 165 27.99 12.72 6.51
C ALA A 165 29.03 13.81 6.83
N ALA A 166 30.04 13.97 5.97
CA ALA A 166 30.97 15.10 6.07
C ALA A 166 30.20 16.42 6.00
N ALA A 167 30.67 17.45 6.71
CA ALA A 167 29.94 18.70 7.00
C ALA A 167 29.28 19.37 5.78
N GLY A 168 29.83 19.23 4.57
CA GLY A 168 29.22 19.76 3.34
C GLY A 168 28.13 18.89 2.72
N GLY A 169 28.03 17.62 3.14
CA GLY A 169 27.04 16.65 2.63
C GLY A 169 25.84 16.39 3.55
N ALA A 170 25.89 16.87 4.81
CA ALA A 170 24.88 16.56 5.82
C ALA A 170 23.47 17.02 5.41
N LEU A 171 23.32 18.26 4.93
CA LEU A 171 22.02 18.77 4.46
C LEU A 171 21.49 17.99 3.25
N GLY A 172 22.37 17.67 2.30
CA GLY A 172 22.00 16.84 1.16
C GLY A 172 21.54 15.45 1.58
N ALA A 173 22.24 14.79 2.49
CA ALA A 173 21.87 13.49 3.05
C ALA A 173 20.53 13.55 3.77
N MET A 174 20.28 14.59 4.57
CA MET A 174 18.97 14.80 5.23
C MET A 174 17.83 14.93 4.23
N VAL A 175 18.00 15.74 3.19
CA VAL A 175 16.95 15.94 2.16
C VAL A 175 16.65 14.62 1.44
N VAL A 176 17.67 13.87 1.06
CA VAL A 176 17.48 12.57 0.40
C VAL A 176 16.79 11.56 1.34
N ALA A 177 17.24 11.48 2.60
CA ALA A 177 16.62 10.59 3.60
C ALA A 177 15.15 10.95 3.83
N MET A 178 14.83 12.25 3.96
CA MET A 178 13.48 12.75 4.11
C MET A 178 12.63 12.42 2.87
N GLN A 179 13.12 12.71 1.68
CA GLN A 179 12.41 12.45 0.42
C GLN A 179 12.09 10.95 0.26
N LYS A 180 13.09 10.09 0.43
CA LYS A 180 12.92 8.63 0.31
C LYS A 180 12.03 8.08 1.42
N GLY A 181 12.21 8.51 2.66
CA GLY A 181 11.41 8.09 3.80
C GLY A 181 9.94 8.47 3.67
N ILE A 182 9.64 9.72 3.29
CA ILE A 182 8.26 10.18 3.07
C ILE A 182 7.63 9.41 1.92
N ALA A 183 8.31 9.25 0.78
CA ALA A 183 7.79 8.53 -0.37
C ALA A 183 7.44 7.07 -0.02
N ARG A 184 8.32 6.37 0.69
CA ARG A 184 8.06 4.97 1.11
C ARG A 184 6.99 4.87 2.19
N GLY A 185 6.93 5.83 3.14
CA GLY A 185 5.87 5.91 4.15
C GLY A 185 4.49 6.09 3.51
N ILE A 186 4.35 7.03 2.57
CA ILE A 186 3.09 7.26 1.84
C ILE A 186 2.74 6.02 0.99
N PHE A 187 3.72 5.37 0.38
CA PHE A 187 3.50 4.14 -0.37
C PHE A 187 2.89 3.04 0.51
N SER A 188 3.39 2.87 1.75
CA SER A 188 2.93 1.83 2.68
C SER A 188 1.54 2.14 3.26
N ASN A 189 1.37 3.31 3.86
CA ASN A 189 0.15 3.65 4.58
C ASN A 189 -0.93 4.34 3.73
N GLU A 190 -0.61 4.70 2.49
CA GLU A 190 -1.51 5.35 1.52
C GLU A 190 -2.17 6.66 2.01
N ALA A 191 -1.64 7.31 3.06
CA ALA A 191 -2.19 8.56 3.56
C ALA A 191 -1.86 9.72 2.62
N GLY A 192 -2.88 10.39 2.13
CA GLY A 192 -2.76 11.47 1.13
C GLY A 192 -2.83 10.99 -0.31
N LEU A 193 -2.79 9.70 -0.59
CA LEU A 193 -3.00 9.16 -1.94
C LEU A 193 -4.47 9.22 -2.39
N GLY A 194 -5.41 9.10 -1.46
CA GLY A 194 -6.83 9.07 -1.77
C GLY A 194 -7.37 7.69 -2.15
N SER A 195 -6.58 6.62 -2.04
CA SER A 195 -7.01 5.24 -2.30
C SER A 195 -7.89 4.69 -1.17
N ALA A 196 -7.41 4.76 0.06
CA ALA A 196 -8.14 4.25 1.22
C ALA A 196 -9.56 4.84 1.42
N PRO A 197 -9.83 6.13 1.18
CA PRO A 197 -11.19 6.66 1.22
C PRO A 197 -12.17 5.99 0.25
N ILE A 198 -11.72 5.39 -0.84
CA ILE A 198 -12.58 4.64 -1.77
C ILE A 198 -13.20 3.41 -1.06
N ALA A 199 -12.39 2.68 -0.28
CA ALA A 199 -12.90 1.58 0.53
C ALA A 199 -13.70 2.07 1.75
N ALA A 200 -13.23 3.14 2.41
CA ALA A 200 -13.89 3.70 3.58
C ALA A 200 -15.31 4.20 3.28
N ALA A 201 -15.57 4.67 2.06
CA ALA A 201 -16.91 5.07 1.63
C ALA A 201 -17.94 3.92 1.73
N ALA A 202 -17.51 2.67 1.52
CA ALA A 202 -18.37 1.49 1.61
C ALA A 202 -18.61 0.99 3.05
N ALA A 203 -18.08 1.67 4.06
CA ALA A 203 -18.27 1.29 5.47
C ALA A 203 -19.74 1.37 5.89
N ARG A 204 -20.15 0.42 6.73
CA ARG A 204 -21.53 0.31 7.25
C ARG A 204 -21.77 1.27 8.44
N THR A 205 -21.38 2.53 8.29
CA THR A 205 -21.62 3.55 9.31
C THR A 205 -22.21 4.80 8.68
N ASN A 206 -23.05 5.49 9.41
CA ASN A 206 -23.56 6.79 9.03
C ASN A 206 -22.81 7.94 9.72
N GLU A 207 -21.83 7.62 10.57
CA GLU A 207 -21.01 8.59 11.28
C GLU A 207 -19.65 8.76 10.58
N PRO A 208 -19.43 9.86 9.84
CA PRO A 208 -18.19 10.12 9.12
C PRO A 208 -16.96 10.15 10.03
N VAL A 209 -17.08 10.77 11.19
CA VAL A 209 -15.98 10.90 12.17
C VAL A 209 -15.57 9.54 12.72
N ARG A 210 -16.53 8.66 13.02
CA ARG A 210 -16.25 7.29 13.50
C ARG A 210 -15.42 6.51 12.49
N GLN A 211 -15.76 6.62 11.20
CA GLN A 211 -14.97 5.98 10.15
C GLN A 211 -13.56 6.58 10.04
N GLY A 212 -13.44 7.90 10.14
CA GLY A 212 -12.14 8.58 10.17
C GLY A 212 -11.24 8.06 11.30
N LEU A 213 -11.80 7.98 12.53
CA LEU A 213 -11.09 7.47 13.70
C LEU A 213 -10.65 6.00 13.54
N VAL A 214 -11.51 5.15 13.00
CA VAL A 214 -11.15 3.75 12.71
C VAL A 214 -10.07 3.67 11.64
N SER A 215 -10.20 4.41 10.55
CA SER A 215 -9.24 4.35 9.45
C SER A 215 -7.86 4.89 9.78
N MET A 216 -7.75 5.90 10.66
CA MET A 216 -6.44 6.43 11.04
C MET A 216 -5.60 5.43 11.84
N THR A 217 -6.23 4.47 12.54
CA THR A 217 -5.49 3.42 13.29
C THR A 217 -4.71 2.52 12.37
N ALA A 218 -5.19 2.29 11.13
CA ALA A 218 -4.46 1.52 10.13
C ALA A 218 -3.11 2.15 9.79
N THR A 219 -3.05 3.48 9.63
CA THR A 219 -1.79 4.21 9.39
C THR A 219 -0.83 4.09 10.57
N PHE A 220 -1.35 4.12 11.80
CA PHE A 220 -0.53 3.93 13.00
C PHE A 220 0.05 2.52 13.06
N ILE A 221 -0.78 1.50 12.87
CA ILE A 221 -0.35 0.09 12.90
C ILE A 221 0.68 -0.18 11.80
N ASP A 222 0.40 0.24 10.56
CA ASP A 222 1.29 0.03 9.44
C ASP A 222 2.65 0.71 9.66
N THR A 223 2.65 2.01 9.92
CA THR A 223 3.88 2.81 9.89
C THR A 223 4.63 2.78 11.22
N ILE A 224 3.92 2.94 12.36
CA ILE A 224 4.59 3.02 13.67
C ILE A 224 4.94 1.63 14.20
N ILE A 225 4.14 0.61 13.89
CA ILE A 225 4.41 -0.74 14.40
C ILE A 225 5.15 -1.56 13.33
N ILE A 226 4.53 -1.87 12.21
CA ILE A 226 5.08 -2.83 11.24
C ILE A 226 6.32 -2.30 10.53
N CYS A 227 6.29 -1.06 10.01
CA CYS A 227 7.46 -0.48 9.35
C CYS A 227 8.63 -0.25 10.31
N SER A 228 8.36 0.11 11.59
CA SER A 228 9.42 0.26 12.59
C SER A 228 10.08 -1.07 12.94
N ILE A 229 9.30 -2.15 13.12
CA ILE A 229 9.82 -3.49 13.36
C ILE A 229 10.71 -3.91 12.17
N THR A 230 10.23 -3.73 10.95
CA THR A 230 10.97 -4.07 9.72
C THR A 230 12.27 -3.27 9.61
N GLY A 231 12.19 -1.95 9.81
CA GLY A 231 13.36 -1.06 9.74
C GLY A 231 14.41 -1.37 10.80
N ILE A 232 13.98 -1.61 12.04
CA ILE A 232 14.87 -2.02 13.14
C ILE A 232 15.52 -3.36 12.79
N ALA A 233 14.78 -4.36 12.33
CA ALA A 233 15.32 -5.66 11.95
C ALA A 233 16.39 -5.56 10.86
N ILE A 234 16.15 -4.75 9.81
CA ILE A 234 17.09 -4.53 8.71
C ILE A 234 18.38 -3.85 9.20
N VAL A 235 18.27 -2.82 10.05
CA VAL A 235 19.43 -2.08 10.53
C VAL A 235 20.22 -2.89 11.57
N LEU A 236 19.52 -3.56 12.48
CA LEU A 236 20.09 -4.40 13.52
C LEU A 236 20.95 -5.56 12.95
N THR A 237 20.48 -6.16 11.86
CA THR A 237 21.19 -7.26 11.18
C THR A 237 22.27 -6.78 10.18
N GLY A 238 22.36 -5.47 9.91
CA GLY A 238 23.28 -4.92 8.91
C GLY A 238 22.91 -5.24 7.46
N ALA A 239 21.72 -5.80 7.20
CA ALA A 239 21.28 -6.18 5.87
C ALA A 239 21.20 -5.01 4.88
N TYR A 240 21.02 -3.77 5.37
CA TYR A 240 20.96 -2.57 4.56
C TYR A 240 22.27 -2.22 3.82
N ASP A 241 23.42 -2.72 4.32
CA ASP A 241 24.77 -2.40 3.79
C ASP A 241 25.36 -3.56 2.94
N MET A 242 24.56 -4.57 2.59
CA MET A 242 25.00 -5.75 1.85
C MET A 242 24.86 -5.63 0.34
N GLY A 243 24.53 -4.45 -0.20
CA GLY A 243 24.34 -4.22 -1.64
C GLY A 243 23.12 -4.95 -2.23
N LEU A 244 22.15 -5.33 -1.38
CA LEU A 244 20.93 -5.99 -1.79
C LEU A 244 19.82 -4.95 -2.09
N GLU A 245 18.84 -5.32 -2.91
CA GLU A 245 17.73 -4.45 -3.28
C GLU A 245 16.37 -5.11 -3.02
N GLY A 246 15.36 -4.28 -2.70
CA GLY A 246 13.97 -4.71 -2.56
C GLY A 246 13.77 -5.80 -1.51
N VAL A 247 13.09 -6.87 -1.89
CA VAL A 247 12.74 -7.99 -0.99
C VAL A 247 13.97 -8.72 -0.44
N ALA A 248 15.07 -8.78 -1.19
CA ALA A 248 16.28 -9.49 -0.77
C ALA A 248 16.88 -8.92 0.52
N VAL A 249 16.75 -7.59 0.75
CA VAL A 249 17.20 -6.94 2.00
C VAL A 249 16.46 -7.50 3.21
N THR A 250 15.14 -7.55 3.13
CA THR A 250 14.30 -8.06 4.23
C THR A 250 14.48 -9.56 4.42
N THR A 251 14.63 -10.32 3.33
CA THR A 251 14.93 -11.76 3.41
C THR A 251 16.21 -12.00 4.18
N LYS A 252 17.27 -11.24 3.85
CA LYS A 252 18.55 -11.35 4.53
C LYS A 252 18.46 -10.96 6.00
N ALA A 253 17.71 -9.90 6.32
CA ALA A 253 17.48 -9.48 7.70
C ALA A 253 16.78 -10.58 8.53
N PHE A 254 15.80 -11.27 7.95
CA PHE A 254 15.11 -12.39 8.62
C PHE A 254 16.01 -13.61 8.79
N GLN A 255 16.84 -13.94 7.79
CA GLN A 255 17.82 -15.03 7.88
C GLN A 255 18.82 -14.80 9.02
N LEU A 256 19.36 -13.59 9.13
CA LEU A 256 20.37 -13.24 10.11
C LEU A 256 19.79 -13.01 11.52
N GLY A 257 18.55 -12.54 11.59
CA GLY A 257 17.97 -12.10 12.88
C GLY A 257 17.12 -13.16 13.58
N LEU A 258 16.57 -14.16 12.87
CA LEU A 258 15.78 -15.23 13.49
C LEU A 258 16.65 -16.38 13.96
N PRO A 259 16.29 -17.03 15.10
CA PRO A 259 17.02 -18.19 15.62
C PRO A 259 16.65 -19.49 14.89
N PHE A 260 16.25 -19.41 13.63
CA PHE A 260 15.84 -20.54 12.80
C PHE A 260 16.83 -20.75 11.64
N PRO A 261 16.88 -21.96 11.05
CA PRO A 261 17.63 -22.15 9.81
C PRO A 261 17.19 -21.18 8.69
N ASP A 262 18.14 -20.71 7.88
CA ASP A 262 17.92 -19.73 6.81
C ASP A 262 16.73 -20.06 5.91
N GLY A 263 16.51 -21.34 5.60
CA GLY A 263 15.39 -21.81 4.80
C GLY A 263 14.04 -21.56 5.46
N VAL A 264 13.94 -21.72 6.80
CA VAL A 264 12.69 -21.47 7.54
C VAL A 264 12.40 -19.97 7.61
N ALA A 265 13.41 -19.16 7.91
CA ALA A 265 13.28 -17.71 7.94
C ALA A 265 12.84 -17.15 6.58
N SER A 266 13.48 -17.61 5.49
CA SER A 266 13.12 -17.23 4.12
C SER A 266 11.72 -17.67 3.74
N PHE A 267 11.28 -18.86 4.16
CA PHE A 267 9.93 -19.38 3.89
C PHE A 267 8.87 -18.52 4.59
N ILE A 268 9.07 -18.19 5.86
CA ILE A 268 8.15 -17.34 6.63
C ILE A 268 7.97 -15.99 5.92
N LEU A 269 9.07 -15.35 5.54
CA LEU A 269 9.00 -14.05 4.87
C LEU A 269 8.36 -14.15 3.49
N MET A 270 8.76 -15.13 2.68
CA MET A 270 8.17 -15.37 1.36
C MET A 270 6.65 -15.53 1.47
N LEU A 271 6.18 -16.36 2.41
CA LEU A 271 4.75 -16.62 2.61
C LEU A 271 4.00 -15.34 3.01
N CYS A 272 4.53 -14.60 3.98
CA CYS A 272 3.95 -13.32 4.40
C CYS A 272 3.87 -12.34 3.23
N LEU A 273 4.96 -12.19 2.47
CA LEU A 273 5.02 -11.24 1.37
C LEU A 273 4.09 -11.61 0.22
N VAL A 274 3.97 -12.90 -0.11
CA VAL A 274 3.01 -13.40 -1.10
C VAL A 274 1.59 -13.02 -0.69
N PHE A 275 1.21 -13.22 0.56
CA PHE A 275 -0.13 -12.88 1.04
C PHE A 275 -0.37 -11.37 1.11
N PHE A 276 0.61 -10.58 1.60
CA PHE A 276 0.51 -9.12 1.60
C PHE A 276 0.30 -8.57 0.19
N ALA A 277 1.17 -8.95 -0.73
CA ALA A 277 1.11 -8.44 -2.09
C ALA A 277 -0.13 -8.95 -2.84
N PHE A 278 -0.55 -10.20 -2.63
CA PHE A 278 -1.77 -10.73 -3.23
C PHE A 278 -3.03 -9.97 -2.79
N THR A 279 -3.17 -9.70 -1.49
CA THR A 279 -4.32 -8.93 -0.99
C THR A 279 -4.28 -7.48 -1.44
N THR A 280 -3.10 -6.89 -1.61
CA THR A 280 -2.92 -5.55 -2.17
C THR A 280 -3.35 -5.49 -3.63
N ILE A 281 -2.99 -6.48 -4.46
CA ILE A 281 -3.46 -6.58 -5.84
C ILE A 281 -4.99 -6.58 -5.90
N LEU A 282 -5.64 -7.37 -5.05
CA LEU A 282 -7.10 -7.45 -5.01
C LEU A 282 -7.76 -6.13 -4.54
N GLY A 283 -7.17 -5.46 -3.56
CA GLY A 283 -7.65 -4.18 -3.05
C GLY A 283 -7.54 -3.06 -4.09
N TRP A 284 -6.43 -3.00 -4.79
CA TRP A 284 -6.20 -1.99 -5.82
C TRP A 284 -7.02 -2.19 -7.09
N ASP A 285 -7.37 -3.43 -7.44
CA ASP A 285 -8.37 -3.66 -8.49
C ASP A 285 -9.69 -2.97 -8.14
N TYR A 286 -10.15 -3.13 -6.90
CA TYR A 286 -11.36 -2.46 -6.43
C TYR A 286 -11.26 -0.94 -6.50
N TYR A 287 -10.15 -0.33 -6.01
CA TYR A 287 -9.99 1.12 -6.00
C TYR A 287 -9.99 1.70 -7.42
N SER A 288 -9.23 1.10 -8.30
CA SER A 288 -9.12 1.57 -9.68
C SER A 288 -10.37 1.27 -10.52
N GLU A 289 -11.09 0.18 -10.24
CA GLU A 289 -12.40 -0.09 -10.82
C GLU A 289 -13.42 1.00 -10.43
N ARG A 290 -13.42 1.46 -9.16
CA ARG A 290 -14.27 2.59 -8.72
C ARG A 290 -13.90 3.89 -9.42
N CYS A 291 -12.62 4.16 -9.64
CA CYS A 291 -12.17 5.31 -10.44
C CYS A 291 -12.67 5.22 -11.89
N LEU A 292 -12.59 4.06 -12.50
CA LEU A 292 -13.11 3.85 -13.86
C LEU A 292 -14.63 3.98 -13.92
N GLU A 293 -15.34 3.44 -12.96
CA GLU A 293 -16.78 3.56 -12.83
C GLU A 293 -17.22 5.03 -12.82
N TYR A 294 -16.55 5.85 -12.01
CA TYR A 294 -16.79 7.30 -11.98
C TYR A 294 -16.56 7.95 -13.35
N LEU A 295 -15.46 7.64 -14.06
CA LEU A 295 -15.16 8.22 -15.37
C LEU A 295 -16.11 7.77 -16.47
N THR A 296 -16.61 6.54 -16.40
CA THR A 296 -17.45 5.93 -17.44
C THR A 296 -18.95 5.97 -17.12
N ASN A 297 -19.34 6.61 -15.97
CA ASN A 297 -20.70 6.59 -15.47
C ASN A 297 -21.29 5.17 -15.37
N GLY A 298 -20.52 4.24 -14.80
CA GLY A 298 -20.96 2.87 -14.51
C GLY A 298 -21.13 1.94 -15.73
N LYS A 299 -20.51 2.23 -16.88
CA LYS A 299 -20.63 1.37 -18.07
C LYS A 299 -20.04 -0.02 -17.84
N LYS A 300 -20.88 -1.03 -17.65
CA LYS A 300 -20.49 -2.43 -17.37
C LYS A 300 -19.51 -3.03 -18.37
N LYS A 301 -19.59 -2.66 -19.66
CA LYS A 301 -18.64 -3.12 -20.69
C LYS A 301 -17.21 -2.62 -20.43
N CYS A 302 -17.06 -1.35 -20.01
CA CYS A 302 -15.75 -0.76 -19.69
C CYS A 302 -15.15 -1.44 -18.46
N ILE A 303 -15.94 -1.67 -17.42
CA ILE A 303 -15.51 -2.36 -16.20
C ILE A 303 -15.04 -3.79 -16.53
N LYS A 304 -15.79 -4.53 -17.36
CA LYS A 304 -15.39 -5.88 -17.76
C LYS A 304 -14.09 -5.88 -18.57
N ALA A 305 -13.93 -4.95 -19.52
CA ALA A 305 -12.69 -4.82 -20.27
C ALA A 305 -11.50 -4.47 -19.37
N TYR A 306 -11.71 -3.58 -18.41
CA TYR A 306 -10.71 -3.18 -17.43
C TYR A 306 -10.19 -4.38 -16.61
N ARG A 307 -11.06 -5.23 -16.10
CA ARG A 307 -10.65 -6.43 -15.33
C ARG A 307 -9.72 -7.34 -16.15
N TRP A 308 -9.99 -7.53 -17.43
CA TRP A 308 -9.10 -8.31 -18.30
C TRP A 308 -7.75 -7.63 -18.52
N ILE A 309 -7.74 -6.29 -18.70
CA ILE A 309 -6.49 -5.52 -18.80
C ILE A 309 -5.71 -5.61 -17.48
N TYR A 310 -6.39 -5.53 -16.34
CA TYR A 310 -5.78 -5.67 -15.02
C TYR A 310 -5.10 -7.03 -14.84
N ILE A 311 -5.79 -8.11 -15.19
CA ILE A 311 -5.23 -9.48 -15.17
C ILE A 311 -4.02 -9.60 -16.09
N LEU A 312 -4.06 -8.97 -17.27
CA LEU A 312 -2.92 -8.92 -18.19
C LEU A 312 -1.73 -8.14 -17.56
N CYS A 313 -1.97 -7.03 -16.89
CA CYS A 313 -0.93 -6.28 -16.18
C CYS A 313 -0.30 -7.11 -15.05
N VAL A 314 -1.10 -7.88 -14.31
CA VAL A 314 -0.60 -8.84 -13.30
C VAL A 314 0.34 -9.86 -13.95
N PHE A 315 0.02 -10.35 -15.13
CA PHE A 315 0.89 -11.30 -15.87
C PHE A 315 2.19 -10.65 -16.35
N ILE A 316 2.17 -9.38 -16.74
CA ILE A 316 3.35 -8.68 -17.30
C ILE A 316 4.33 -8.21 -16.21
N GLY A 317 3.82 -7.85 -15.03
CA GLY A 317 4.60 -7.22 -13.96
C GLY A 317 5.92 -7.90 -13.57
N PRO A 318 5.99 -9.23 -13.44
CA PRO A 318 7.22 -9.94 -13.05
C PRO A 318 8.37 -9.81 -14.03
N TYR A 319 8.08 -9.51 -15.29
CA TYR A 319 9.08 -9.41 -16.35
C TYR A 319 9.71 -8.02 -16.47
N MET A 320 9.28 -7.06 -15.63
CA MET A 320 9.85 -5.73 -15.57
C MET A 320 11.00 -5.63 -14.57
N THR A 321 11.90 -4.66 -14.77
CA THR A 321 12.98 -4.40 -13.83
C THR A 321 12.44 -3.70 -12.57
N VAL A 322 13.02 -3.99 -11.42
CA VAL A 322 12.65 -3.38 -10.12
C VAL A 322 12.64 -1.85 -10.22
N SER A 323 13.70 -1.26 -10.79
CA SER A 323 13.82 0.20 -10.93
C SER A 323 12.69 0.81 -11.78
N ALA A 324 12.34 0.19 -12.92
CA ALA A 324 11.24 0.67 -13.77
C ALA A 324 9.89 0.60 -13.04
N VAL A 325 9.63 -0.50 -12.34
CA VAL A 325 8.40 -0.70 -11.56
C VAL A 325 8.23 0.38 -10.49
N TRP A 326 9.28 0.66 -9.72
CA TRP A 326 9.24 1.69 -8.67
C TRP A 326 9.12 3.10 -9.23
N THR A 327 9.79 3.40 -10.35
CA THR A 327 9.70 4.71 -11.00
C THR A 327 8.28 4.98 -11.51
N ILE A 328 7.66 4.00 -12.16
CA ILE A 328 6.27 4.12 -12.63
C ILE A 328 5.31 4.31 -11.46
N ALA A 329 5.48 3.51 -10.40
CA ALA A 329 4.66 3.62 -9.21
C ALA A 329 4.76 5.00 -8.54
N ASP A 330 5.96 5.54 -8.39
CA ASP A 330 6.19 6.85 -7.77
C ASP A 330 5.56 7.98 -8.61
N ILE A 331 5.65 7.92 -9.95
CA ILE A 331 5.03 8.91 -10.84
C ILE A 331 3.51 8.91 -10.69
N PHE A 332 2.87 7.76 -10.83
CA PHE A 332 1.41 7.67 -10.76
C PHE A 332 0.87 8.00 -9.37
N ASN A 333 1.55 7.56 -8.30
CA ASN A 333 1.19 7.90 -6.93
C ASN A 333 1.26 9.41 -6.68
N GLY A 334 2.34 10.06 -7.11
CA GLY A 334 2.48 11.51 -6.98
C GLY A 334 1.39 12.27 -7.72
N LEU A 335 1.09 11.88 -8.96
CA LEU A 335 0.07 12.52 -9.78
C LEU A 335 -1.36 12.29 -9.24
N MET A 336 -1.63 11.16 -8.62
CA MET A 336 -2.90 10.88 -7.96
C MET A 336 -3.04 11.65 -6.63
N ALA A 337 -1.95 11.79 -5.88
CA ALA A 337 -1.97 12.48 -4.59
C ALA A 337 -2.29 13.99 -4.71
N ILE A 338 -1.79 14.66 -5.74
CA ILE A 338 -1.95 16.11 -5.92
C ILE A 338 -3.43 16.55 -5.87
N PRO A 339 -4.35 16.03 -6.69
CA PRO A 339 -5.76 16.38 -6.62
C PRO A 339 -6.39 16.14 -5.26
N ASN A 340 -6.01 15.04 -4.61
CA ASN A 340 -6.52 14.68 -3.31
C ASN A 340 -6.06 15.67 -2.22
N LEU A 341 -4.78 16.00 -2.18
CA LEU A 341 -4.23 16.96 -1.21
C LEU A 341 -4.85 18.36 -1.37
N ILE A 342 -5.09 18.81 -2.60
CA ILE A 342 -5.82 20.06 -2.87
C ILE A 342 -7.21 20.01 -2.22
N ALA A 343 -7.93 18.90 -2.38
CA ALA A 343 -9.25 18.74 -1.79
C ALA A 343 -9.23 18.70 -0.26
N LEU A 344 -8.26 18.02 0.34
CA LEU A 344 -8.12 17.97 1.80
C LEU A 344 -7.88 19.34 2.40
N VAL A 345 -7.00 20.15 1.77
CA VAL A 345 -6.76 21.53 2.21
C VAL A 345 -8.02 22.38 2.05
N ALA A 346 -8.72 22.28 0.92
CA ALA A 346 -9.94 23.05 0.66
C ALA A 346 -11.09 22.67 1.61
N LEU A 347 -11.19 21.40 2.00
CA LEU A 347 -12.28 20.88 2.83
C LEU A 347 -11.92 20.77 4.32
N ASN A 348 -10.78 21.32 4.75
CA ASN A 348 -10.35 21.19 6.14
C ASN A 348 -11.38 21.77 7.14
N GLY A 349 -12.04 22.87 6.79
CA GLY A 349 -13.10 23.46 7.59
C GLY A 349 -14.32 22.54 7.77
N VAL A 350 -14.63 21.72 6.76
CA VAL A 350 -15.69 20.69 6.85
C VAL A 350 -15.27 19.60 7.83
N VAL A 351 -14.04 19.13 7.75
CA VAL A 351 -13.49 18.12 8.67
C VAL A 351 -13.54 18.64 10.12
N ALA A 352 -13.06 19.86 10.36
CA ALA A 352 -13.05 20.46 11.68
C ALA A 352 -14.47 20.60 12.26
N LYS A 353 -15.45 21.04 11.45
CA LYS A 353 -16.84 21.17 11.86
C LYS A 353 -17.45 19.82 12.22
N GLU A 354 -17.35 18.82 11.35
CA GLU A 354 -17.89 17.48 11.60
C GLU A 354 -17.30 16.86 12.87
N THR A 355 -15.97 17.01 13.06
CA THR A 355 -15.30 16.52 14.25
C THR A 355 -15.82 17.18 15.51
N LYS A 356 -15.98 18.50 15.50
CA LYS A 356 -16.50 19.25 16.65
C LYS A 356 -17.94 18.83 16.97
N ASP A 357 -18.80 18.79 15.96
CA ASP A 357 -20.21 18.42 16.12
C ASP A 357 -20.35 16.98 16.68
N TYR A 358 -19.51 16.05 16.23
CA TYR A 358 -19.46 14.68 16.74
C TYR A 358 -19.03 14.64 18.20
N LEU A 359 -17.95 15.34 18.58
CA LEU A 359 -17.46 15.38 19.95
C LEU A 359 -18.45 16.04 20.91
N ASP A 360 -19.19 17.05 20.46
CA ASP A 360 -20.23 17.71 21.27
C ASP A 360 -21.42 16.77 21.49
N ARG A 361 -21.82 15.95 20.50
CA ARG A 361 -22.85 14.90 20.66
C ARG A 361 -22.45 13.81 21.66
N ILE A 362 -21.16 13.36 21.61
CA ILE A 362 -20.64 12.42 22.61
C ILE A 362 -20.73 13.03 24.02
N LYS A 363 -20.29 14.29 24.22
CA LYS A 363 -20.33 14.96 25.51
C LYS A 363 -21.77 15.07 26.06
N LYS A 364 -22.75 15.24 25.18
CA LYS A 364 -24.17 15.28 25.53
C LYS A 364 -24.80 13.89 25.69
N LYS A 365 -24.04 12.81 25.48
CA LYS A 365 -24.54 11.42 25.50
C LYS A 365 -25.64 11.14 24.47
N GLU A 366 -25.63 11.84 23.35
CA GLU A 366 -26.59 11.65 22.25
C GLU A 366 -26.18 10.49 21.33
N ILE A 367 -24.91 10.12 21.38
CA ILE A 367 -24.30 8.98 20.65
C ILE A 367 -23.28 8.28 21.54
N ASP A 368 -23.06 6.95 21.30
CA ASP A 368 -22.06 6.12 21.99
C ASP A 368 -20.68 6.14 21.28
#